data_41d416c935fb64ecc2b9e1c633c1c61a
#
_entry.id   41d416c935fb64ecc2b9e1c633c1c61a
#
_cell.length_a   1.000
_cell.length_b   1.000
_cell.length_c   1.000
_cell.angle_alpha   90.00
_cell.angle_beta   90.00
_cell.angle_gamma   90.00
#
_symmetry.space_group_name_H-M   'P 1'
#
loop_
_entity.id
_entity.type
_entity.pdbx_description
1 polymer ?
#
loop_
_entity_poly.entity_id
_entity_poly.type
_entity_poly.pdbx_seq_one_letter_code
_entity_poly.pdbx_strand_id
1 'polypeptide(L)'
;MKKTVLVDDRAIKEINKFPKAVRIKIRAYTDILKETGGLQKPFTKKLNTKLNLYEIRIKHKGTWRVFYAYCGKKEIIILSALHKKTQKTPLKEIRKAEKRLREYL
;
A
#
# COMPACT_ATOMS: atom_id res chain seq x y z
N MET A 1 6.09 3.02 -17.05
CA MET A 1 7.44 3.43 -16.68
C MET A 1 7.87 2.69 -15.44
N LYS A 2 9.01 2.02 -15.47
CA LYS A 2 9.50 1.25 -14.33
C LYS A 2 9.84 2.16 -13.16
N LYS A 3 9.54 1.66 -11.95
CA LYS A 3 9.86 2.36 -10.71
C LYS A 3 10.51 1.40 -9.72
N THR A 4 11.29 1.95 -8.81
CA THR A 4 11.82 1.17 -7.69
C THR A 4 10.75 1.13 -6.61
N VAL A 5 10.46 -0.06 -6.08
CA VAL A 5 9.52 -0.23 -4.97
C VAL A 5 10.29 -0.60 -3.73
N LEU A 6 10.21 0.24 -2.72
CA LEU A 6 10.78 -0.01 -1.39
C LEU A 6 9.65 -0.38 -0.45
N VAL A 7 9.93 -1.26 0.50
CA VAL A 7 8.94 -1.66 1.51
C VAL A 7 9.48 -1.27 2.88
N ASP A 8 8.75 -0.43 3.58
CA ASP A 8 9.09 -0.05 4.95
C ASP A 8 9.17 -1.30 5.82
N ASP A 9 10.17 -1.39 6.69
CA ASP A 9 10.38 -2.58 7.53
C ASP A 9 9.17 -2.92 8.39
N ARG A 10 8.44 -1.92 8.85
CA ARG A 10 7.22 -2.13 9.64
C ARG A 10 6.12 -2.73 8.78
N ALA A 11 6.04 -2.33 7.50
CA ALA A 11 5.09 -2.91 6.56
C ALA A 11 5.43 -4.37 6.26
N ILE A 12 6.70 -4.71 6.15
CA ILE A 12 7.13 -6.11 5.96
C ILE A 12 6.61 -6.97 7.11
N LYS A 13 6.77 -6.51 8.35
CA LYS A 13 6.30 -7.23 9.53
C LYS A 13 4.78 -7.39 9.53
N GLU A 14 4.07 -6.35 9.12
CA GLU A 14 2.61 -6.38 9.03
C GLU A 14 2.15 -7.40 7.98
N ILE A 15 2.75 -7.35 6.79
CA ILE A 15 2.40 -8.24 5.68
C ILE A 15 2.73 -9.69 6.00
N ASN A 16 3.83 -9.94 6.69
CA ASN A 16 4.24 -11.30 7.04
C ASN A 16 3.24 -12.03 7.93
N LYS A 17 2.36 -11.30 8.61
CA LYS A 17 1.30 -11.90 9.43
C LYS A 17 0.05 -12.26 8.64
N PHE A 18 -0.01 -11.89 7.36
CA PHE A 18 -1.18 -12.12 6.52
C PHE A 18 -1.18 -13.55 5.97
N PRO A 19 -2.38 -14.09 5.62
CA PRO A 19 -2.46 -15.38 4.97
C PRO A 19 -1.66 -15.42 3.67
N LYS A 20 -1.14 -16.60 3.32
CA LYS A 20 -0.35 -16.79 2.11
C LYS A 20 -1.06 -16.29 0.86
N ALA A 21 -2.37 -16.54 0.73
CA ALA A 21 -3.15 -16.11 -0.42
C ALA A 21 -3.13 -14.58 -0.58
N VAL A 22 -3.20 -13.86 0.53
CA VAL A 22 -3.15 -12.40 0.52
C VAL A 22 -1.75 -11.91 0.17
N ARG A 23 -0.71 -12.53 0.76
CA ARG A 23 0.67 -12.16 0.48
C ARG A 23 1.03 -12.34 -1.00
N ILE A 24 0.53 -13.41 -1.62
CA ILE A 24 0.74 -13.64 -3.05
C ILE A 24 0.12 -12.51 -3.88
N LYS A 25 -1.10 -12.08 -3.54
CA LYS A 25 -1.75 -10.97 -4.23
C LYS A 25 -1.01 -9.65 -4.04
N ILE A 26 -0.50 -9.40 -2.83
CA ILE A 26 0.29 -8.20 -2.56
C ILE A 26 1.54 -8.20 -3.43
N ARG A 27 2.20 -9.34 -3.55
CA ARG A 27 3.38 -9.46 -4.40
C ARG A 27 3.06 -9.17 -5.87
N ALA A 28 1.94 -9.70 -6.35
CA ALA A 28 1.52 -9.46 -7.73
C ALA A 28 1.27 -7.97 -7.99
N TYR A 29 0.58 -7.29 -7.08
CA TYR A 29 0.35 -5.85 -7.22
C TYR A 29 1.65 -5.05 -7.11
N THR A 30 2.55 -5.46 -6.23
CA THR A 30 3.86 -4.82 -6.08
C THR A 30 4.65 -4.93 -7.39
N ASP A 31 4.61 -6.09 -8.03
CA ASP A 31 5.28 -6.31 -9.31
C ASP A 31 4.71 -5.42 -10.41
N ILE A 32 3.39 -5.24 -10.44
CA ILE A 32 2.74 -4.34 -11.40
C ILE A 32 3.18 -2.88 -11.15
N LEU A 33 3.20 -2.45 -9.91
CA LEU A 33 3.68 -1.11 -9.55
C LEU A 33 5.11 -0.90 -10.02
N LYS A 34 5.95 -1.90 -9.83
CA LYS A 34 7.35 -1.84 -10.23
C LYS A 34 7.52 -1.74 -11.75
N GLU A 35 6.77 -2.53 -12.50
CA GLU A 35 6.90 -2.59 -13.96
C GLU A 35 6.20 -1.44 -14.68
N THR A 36 5.04 -1.00 -14.19
CA THR A 36 4.23 -0.01 -14.90
C THR A 36 4.20 1.36 -14.23
N GLY A 37 4.56 1.42 -12.94
CA GLY A 37 4.55 2.66 -12.18
C GLY A 37 3.20 3.01 -11.58
N GLY A 38 2.19 2.16 -11.73
CA GLY A 38 0.88 2.44 -11.18
C GLY A 38 -0.07 1.26 -11.25
N LEU A 39 -1.21 1.42 -10.59
CA LEU A 39 -2.30 0.46 -10.60
C LEU A 39 -3.57 1.16 -11.07
N GLN A 40 -4.45 0.41 -11.72
CA GLN A 40 -5.72 0.92 -12.20
C GLN A 40 -6.84 0.67 -11.20
N LYS A 41 -7.87 1.51 -11.23
CA LYS A 41 -9.10 1.25 -10.50
C LYS A 41 -9.76 -0.02 -11.02
N PRO A 42 -10.40 -0.83 -10.19
CA PRO A 42 -10.73 -0.59 -8.77
C PRO A 42 -9.68 -1.08 -7.79
N PHE A 43 -8.50 -1.53 -8.25
CA PHE A 43 -7.49 -2.14 -7.39
C PHE A 43 -6.78 -1.13 -6.50
N THR A 44 -6.78 0.14 -6.90
CA THR A 44 -6.16 1.20 -6.13
C THR A 44 -7.12 2.37 -5.95
N LYS A 45 -6.92 3.11 -4.87
CA LYS A 45 -7.66 4.33 -4.58
C LYS A 45 -6.69 5.36 -4.01
N LYS A 46 -6.76 6.58 -4.55
CA LYS A 46 -6.02 7.70 -3.96
C LYS A 46 -6.74 8.15 -2.71
N LEU A 47 -6.01 8.28 -1.61
CA LEU A 47 -6.58 8.74 -0.35
C LEU A 47 -6.65 10.27 -0.33
N ASN A 48 -7.65 10.81 0.38
CA ASN A 48 -7.85 12.25 0.49
C ASN A 48 -6.86 12.83 1.51
N THR A 49 -5.67 13.14 1.03
CA THR A 49 -4.58 13.67 1.85
C THR A 49 -3.75 14.62 1.00
N LYS A 50 -2.96 15.46 1.64
CA LYS A 50 -2.03 16.37 0.96
C LYS A 50 -0.83 15.64 0.37
N LEU A 51 -0.60 14.40 0.79
CA LEU A 51 0.50 13.57 0.29
C LEU A 51 -0.04 12.64 -0.80
N ASN A 52 0.85 12.16 -1.67
CA ASN A 52 0.48 11.21 -2.72
C ASN A 52 0.38 9.80 -2.15
N LEU A 53 -0.64 9.58 -1.33
CA LEU A 53 -0.88 8.35 -0.61
C LEU A 53 -2.02 7.57 -1.27
N TYR A 54 -1.79 6.29 -1.49
CA TYR A 54 -2.71 5.39 -2.18
C TYR A 54 -2.96 4.13 -1.36
N GLU A 55 -4.08 3.48 -1.62
CA GLU A 55 -4.49 2.25 -0.97
C GLU A 55 -4.73 1.18 -2.02
N ILE A 56 -4.14 -0.01 -1.82
CA ILE A 56 -4.49 -1.21 -2.57
C ILE A 56 -5.50 -1.99 -1.72
N ARG A 57 -6.60 -2.39 -2.32
CA ARG A 57 -7.61 -3.21 -1.65
C ARG A 57 -7.57 -4.63 -2.19
N ILE A 58 -7.47 -5.60 -1.28
CA ILE A 58 -7.43 -7.00 -1.63
C ILE A 58 -8.57 -7.70 -0.90
N LYS A 59 -9.45 -8.34 -1.67
CA LYS A 59 -10.58 -9.08 -1.10
C LYS A 59 -10.20 -10.54 -0.90
N HIS A 60 -10.26 -11.00 0.35
CA HIS A 60 -10.02 -12.39 0.71
C HIS A 60 -10.52 -12.59 2.14
N LYS A 61 -11.76 -13.10 2.28
CA LYS A 61 -12.38 -13.28 3.61
C LYS A 61 -12.28 -11.99 4.44
N GLY A 62 -12.76 -10.89 3.86
CA GLY A 62 -12.62 -9.55 4.38
C GLY A 62 -11.82 -8.70 3.44
N THR A 63 -11.44 -7.52 3.87
CA THR A 63 -10.65 -6.59 3.06
C THR A 63 -9.29 -6.36 3.69
N TRP A 64 -8.25 -6.61 2.89
CA TRP A 64 -6.86 -6.37 3.26
C TRP A 64 -6.41 -5.13 2.52
N ARG A 65 -5.71 -4.24 3.20
CA ARG A 65 -5.31 -2.95 2.64
C ARG A 65 -3.82 -2.74 2.76
N VAL A 66 -3.23 -2.21 1.68
CA VAL A 66 -1.82 -1.89 1.65
C VAL A 66 -1.70 -0.43 1.25
N PHE A 67 -1.01 0.37 2.04
CA PHE A 67 -0.80 1.79 1.75
C PHE A 67 0.55 1.97 1.11
N TYR A 68 0.55 2.74 0.02
CA TYR A 68 1.79 3.07 -0.67
C TYR A 68 1.75 4.52 -1.12
N ALA A 69 2.91 5.08 -1.43
CA ALA A 69 3.02 6.45 -1.89
C ALA A 69 4.14 6.58 -2.91
N TYR A 70 4.00 7.59 -3.76
CA TYR A 70 5.07 7.95 -4.67
C TYR A 70 6.02 8.91 -3.98
N CYS A 71 7.31 8.62 -4.06
CA CYS A 71 8.36 9.44 -3.47
C CYS A 71 9.29 9.86 -4.60
N GLY A 72 9.20 11.12 -5.01
CA GLY A 72 9.90 11.56 -6.21
C GLY A 72 9.30 10.95 -7.46
N LYS A 73 10.08 10.92 -8.54
CA LYS A 73 9.60 10.44 -9.85
C LYS A 73 9.84 8.96 -10.09
N LYS A 74 10.76 8.34 -9.34
CA LYS A 74 11.21 6.98 -9.64
C LYS A 74 10.92 5.96 -8.55
N GLU A 75 10.43 6.39 -7.40
CA GLU A 75 10.27 5.50 -6.25
C GLU A 75 8.85 5.42 -5.75
N ILE A 76 8.47 4.21 -5.36
CA ILE A 76 7.21 3.93 -4.66
C ILE A 76 7.60 3.29 -3.34
N ILE A 77 6.94 3.71 -2.25
CA ILE A 77 7.21 3.17 -0.93
C ILE A 77 5.93 2.53 -0.40
N ILE A 78 6.02 1.26 -0.03
CA ILE A 78 4.94 0.57 0.68
C ILE A 78 5.12 0.86 2.15
N LEU A 79 4.13 1.49 2.77
CA LEU A 79 4.24 2.10 4.09
C LEU A 79 3.63 1.28 5.21
N SER A 80 2.50 0.64 4.95
CA SER A 80 1.79 -0.14 5.97
C SER A 80 0.76 -1.04 5.34
N ALA A 81 0.30 -2.02 6.10
CA ALA A 81 -0.72 -2.95 5.64
C ALA A 81 -1.57 -3.37 6.84
N LEU A 82 -2.86 -3.60 6.59
CA LEU A 82 -3.78 -3.99 7.64
C LEU A 82 -4.95 -4.81 7.10
N HIS A 83 -5.60 -5.53 8.02
CA HIS A 83 -6.83 -6.26 7.74
C HIS A 83 -7.96 -5.60 8.54
N LYS A 84 -9.00 -5.17 7.83
CA LYS A 84 -10.19 -4.59 8.46
C LYS A 84 -11.44 -5.13 7.79
N LYS A 85 -12.43 -5.45 8.61
CA LYS A 85 -13.73 -5.91 8.11
C LYS A 85 -14.62 -4.77 7.66
N THR A 86 -14.30 -3.54 8.04
CA THR A 86 -15.07 -2.36 7.66
C THR A 86 -14.74 -1.92 6.25
N GLN A 87 -15.72 -1.36 5.54
CA GLN A 87 -15.50 -0.88 4.17
C GLN A 87 -14.70 0.40 4.13
N LYS A 88 -14.81 1.22 5.16
CA LYS A 88 -14.15 2.52 5.19
C LYS A 88 -12.77 2.41 5.84
N THR A 89 -11.77 2.99 5.21
CA THR A 89 -10.42 3.00 5.76
C THR A 89 -10.36 3.86 7.01
N PRO A 90 -9.92 3.31 8.17
CA PRO A 90 -9.83 4.09 9.38
C PRO A 90 -8.84 5.24 9.25
N LEU A 91 -9.25 6.42 9.70
CA LEU A 91 -8.40 7.62 9.66
C LEU A 91 -7.09 7.41 10.42
N LYS A 92 -7.15 6.68 11.52
CA LYS A 92 -5.96 6.33 12.31
C LYS A 92 -4.89 5.64 11.47
N GLU A 93 -5.31 4.73 10.59
CA GLU A 93 -4.38 3.99 9.73
C GLU A 93 -3.82 4.86 8.62
N ILE A 94 -4.62 5.76 8.09
CA ILE A 94 -4.16 6.74 7.10
C ILE A 94 -3.11 7.65 7.71
N ARG A 95 -3.34 8.13 8.93
CA ARG A 95 -2.40 9.00 9.63
C ARG A 95 -1.08 8.27 9.96
N LYS A 96 -1.17 6.99 10.28
CA LYS A 96 0.03 6.17 10.51
C LYS A 96 0.87 6.07 9.23
N ALA A 97 0.22 5.84 8.10
CA ALA A 97 0.91 5.77 6.82
C ALA A 97 1.53 7.12 6.45
N GLU A 98 0.82 8.22 6.67
CA GLU A 98 1.34 9.56 6.43
C GLU A 98 2.58 9.84 7.29
N LYS A 99 2.53 9.46 8.57
CA LYS A 99 3.66 9.66 9.47
C LYS A 99 4.88 8.90 8.99
N ARG A 100 4.69 7.65 8.55
CA ARG A 100 5.79 6.85 8.01
C ARG A 100 6.34 7.47 6.72
N LEU A 101 5.46 7.96 5.85
CA LEU A 101 5.86 8.60 4.61
C LEU A 101 6.76 9.81 4.86
N ARG A 102 6.43 10.62 5.87
CA ARG A 102 7.24 11.81 6.19
C ARG A 102 8.68 11.47 6.54
N GLU A 103 8.94 10.27 7.02
CA GLU A 103 10.31 9.82 7.32
C GLU A 103 11.14 9.62 6.04
N TYR A 104 10.48 9.51 4.88
CA TYR A 104 11.14 9.30 3.58
C TYR A 104 11.22 10.56 2.72
N LEU A 105 10.57 11.62 3.13
CA LEU A 105 10.53 12.87 2.36
C LEU A 105 11.67 13.82 2.68
#